data_755ffc07f8d137e70aef1b7cbf2ec998
#
_entry.id   755ffc07f8d137e70aef1b7cbf2ec998
#
_cell.length_a   1.000
_cell.length_b   1.000
_cell.length_c   1.000
_cell.angle_alpha   90.00
_cell.angle_beta   90.00
_cell.angle_gamma   90.00
#
_symmetry.space_group_name_H-M   'P 1'
#
loop_
_entity.id
_entity.type
_entity.pdbx_description
1 polymer ?
#
loop_
_entity_poly.entity_id
_entity_poly.type
_entity_poly.pdbx_seq_one_letter_code
_entity_poly.pdbx_strand_id
1 'polypeptide(L)'
;FVSCDLVSRPVLQGTPVVVANDNEAGGGIILALNKEAKAIGLKRGNPLFQVREIIDKQHVTIINVHHSLYHRISNQIMEVVHRSEMVLDFVQYSVDEFFGTMPDDDPERLRAYLQQVKDLIMRETSIPVSCGAGHSYTLAKTATHFAKRYSGYDGICIMPMEKRQRALELLAANDVWGLGRRSKPLLEQLHISTAWQFAQQDKETIQRLFGVRGVRTW
;
A
#
# COMPACT_ATOMS: atom_id res chain seq x y z
N PHE A 1 -1.03 6.74 7.83
CA PHE A 1 -0.61 7.60 8.96
C PHE A 1 -0.97 9.05 8.68
N VAL A 2 -0.37 9.72 7.68
CA VAL A 2 -0.67 11.14 7.41
C VAL A 2 -2.16 11.40 7.24
N SER A 3 -2.90 10.55 6.52
CA SER A 3 -4.35 10.70 6.37
C SER A 3 -5.08 10.74 7.71
N CYS A 4 -4.67 9.90 8.68
CA CYS A 4 -5.23 9.87 10.02
C CYS A 4 -5.00 11.20 10.77
N ASP A 5 -3.80 11.75 10.66
CA ASP A 5 -3.48 13.04 11.26
C ASP A 5 -4.23 14.20 10.59
N LEU A 6 -4.40 14.16 9.26
CA LEU A 6 -5.12 15.20 8.52
C LEU A 6 -6.62 15.23 8.81
N VAL A 7 -7.24 14.08 9.14
CA VAL A 7 -8.65 14.04 9.58
C VAL A 7 -8.86 14.87 10.85
N SER A 8 -7.92 14.79 11.80
CA SER A 8 -7.98 15.59 13.04
C SER A 8 -7.43 17.01 12.90
N ARG A 9 -6.75 17.31 11.79
CA ARG A 9 -6.09 18.61 11.52
C ARG A 9 -6.39 19.11 10.09
N PRO A 10 -7.64 19.45 9.76
CA PRO A 10 -8.03 19.83 8.39
C PRO A 10 -7.27 21.03 7.82
N VAL A 11 -6.79 21.92 8.69
CA VAL A 11 -5.97 23.10 8.31
C VAL A 11 -4.68 22.73 7.58
N LEU A 12 -4.17 21.51 7.77
CA LEU A 12 -2.97 21.02 7.10
C LEU A 12 -3.25 20.35 5.72
N GLN A 13 -4.50 20.28 5.30
CA GLN A 13 -4.84 19.75 3.97
C GLN A 13 -4.25 20.65 2.88
N GLY A 14 -3.64 20.04 1.86
CA GLY A 14 -3.00 20.76 0.76
C GLY A 14 -1.62 21.33 1.08
N THR A 15 -1.13 21.22 2.32
CA THR A 15 0.24 21.58 2.71
C THR A 15 1.15 20.36 2.77
N PRO A 16 2.48 20.51 2.61
CA PRO A 16 3.40 19.37 2.73
C PRO A 16 3.51 18.92 4.20
N VAL A 17 3.15 17.66 4.46
CA VAL A 17 3.14 17.04 5.78
C VAL A 17 3.91 15.74 5.78
N VAL A 18 4.75 15.53 6.78
CA VAL A 18 5.45 14.28 7.05
C VAL A 18 5.12 13.79 8.47
N VAL A 19 5.00 12.48 8.62
CA VAL A 19 4.98 11.82 9.92
C VAL A 19 6.35 11.20 10.14
N ALA A 20 6.98 11.50 11.25
CA ALA A 20 8.31 11.02 11.60
C ALA A 20 8.37 10.53 13.04
N ASN A 21 9.33 9.66 13.35
CA ASN A 21 9.71 9.36 14.72
C ASN A 21 10.80 10.36 15.14
N ASP A 22 10.42 11.63 15.27
CA ASP A 22 11.36 12.66 15.70
C ASP A 22 11.76 12.41 17.18
N ASN A 23 13.04 12.50 17.47
CA ASN A 23 13.55 12.57 18.83
C ASN A 23 14.10 13.99 19.08
N GLU A 24 14.16 14.41 20.32
CA GLU A 24 14.63 15.73 20.74
C GLU A 24 16.03 16.10 20.20
N ALA A 25 16.80 15.11 19.75
CA ALA A 25 18.11 15.27 19.13
C ALA A 25 18.05 15.48 17.59
N GLY A 26 16.86 15.56 16.98
CA GLY A 26 16.68 15.75 15.53
C GLY A 26 17.06 14.54 14.67
N GLY A 27 17.18 13.35 15.28
CA GLY A 27 17.66 12.13 14.62
C GLY A 27 16.56 11.23 14.03
N GLY A 28 15.36 11.73 13.81
CA GLY A 28 14.24 10.96 13.30
C GLY A 28 14.30 10.63 11.80
N ILE A 29 13.44 9.71 11.38
CA ILE A 29 13.24 9.36 9.97
C ILE A 29 11.78 9.58 9.56
N ILE A 30 11.56 9.92 8.29
CA ILE A 30 10.21 10.04 7.71
C ILE A 30 9.59 8.65 7.58
N LEU A 31 8.50 8.40 8.29
CA LEU A 31 7.74 7.16 8.27
C LEU A 31 6.61 7.19 7.23
N ALA A 32 5.96 8.34 7.06
CA ALA A 32 4.92 8.57 6.07
C ALA A 32 4.92 10.04 5.62
N LEU A 33 4.36 10.29 4.44
CA LEU A 33 4.26 11.63 3.87
C LEU A 33 3.10 11.71 2.88
N ASN A 34 2.50 12.90 2.74
CA ASN A 34 1.43 13.14 1.78
C ASN A 34 1.98 13.40 0.36
N LYS A 35 1.06 13.64 -0.59
CA LYS A 35 1.43 13.89 -2.00
C LYS A 35 2.19 15.20 -2.17
N GLU A 36 1.88 16.22 -1.38
CA GLU A 36 2.52 17.51 -1.38
C GLU A 36 3.98 17.40 -0.95
N ALA A 37 4.26 16.67 0.13
CA ALA A 37 5.62 16.41 0.59
C ALA A 37 6.42 15.53 -0.40
N LYS A 38 5.77 14.59 -1.09
CA LYS A 38 6.41 13.80 -2.17
C LYS A 38 6.78 14.68 -3.37
N ALA A 39 5.92 15.64 -3.74
CA ALA A 39 6.13 16.52 -4.88
C ALA A 39 7.37 17.41 -4.73
N ILE A 40 7.76 17.75 -3.50
CA ILE A 40 8.98 18.53 -3.21
C ILE A 40 10.22 17.65 -3.00
N GLY A 41 10.14 16.35 -3.32
CA GLY A 41 11.28 15.44 -3.34
C GLY A 41 11.52 14.66 -2.05
N LEU A 42 10.69 14.81 -1.01
CA LEU A 42 10.81 14.02 0.21
C LEU A 42 10.40 12.56 -0.03
N LYS A 43 11.03 11.63 0.70
CA LYS A 43 10.79 10.19 0.57
C LYS A 43 10.67 9.53 1.95
N ARG A 44 9.86 8.48 2.03
CA ARG A 44 9.83 7.60 3.20
C ARG A 44 11.23 7.01 3.44
N GLY A 45 11.68 7.05 4.70
CA GLY A 45 13.00 6.60 5.11
C GLY A 45 14.09 7.68 5.02
N ASN A 46 13.80 8.90 4.53
CA ASN A 46 14.76 10.00 4.63
C ASN A 46 15.00 10.32 6.11
N PRO A 47 16.26 10.38 6.55
CA PRO A 47 16.60 10.97 7.85
C PRO A 47 16.28 12.47 7.85
N LEU A 48 15.63 12.97 8.90
CA LEU A 48 15.21 14.37 9.00
C LEU A 48 16.39 15.35 8.82
N PHE A 49 17.53 15.04 9.41
CA PHE A 49 18.73 15.90 9.32
C PHE A 49 19.24 16.06 7.87
N GLN A 50 19.09 15.02 7.02
CA GLN A 50 19.53 15.08 5.62
C GLN A 50 18.61 15.93 4.73
N VAL A 51 17.37 16.13 5.12
CA VAL A 51 16.35 16.87 4.35
C VAL A 51 15.90 18.14 5.06
N ARG A 52 16.63 18.54 6.10
CA ARG A 52 16.29 19.70 6.94
C ARG A 52 16.12 20.98 6.13
N GLU A 53 17.03 21.25 5.20
CA GLU A 53 16.97 22.42 4.31
C GLU A 53 15.67 22.46 3.49
N ILE A 54 15.23 21.31 2.96
CA ILE A 54 13.97 21.21 2.21
C ILE A 54 12.79 21.47 3.14
N ILE A 55 12.81 20.88 4.35
CA ILE A 55 11.76 21.02 5.36
C ILE A 55 11.58 22.50 5.72
N ASP A 56 12.66 23.20 6.03
CA ASP A 56 12.62 24.59 6.46
C ASP A 56 12.20 25.52 5.30
N LYS A 57 12.79 25.35 4.11
CA LYS A 57 12.50 26.16 2.93
C LYS A 57 11.07 26.01 2.42
N GLN A 58 10.50 24.81 2.51
CA GLN A 58 9.17 24.48 2.00
C GLN A 58 8.09 24.49 3.10
N HIS A 59 8.42 24.90 4.32
CA HIS A 59 7.53 24.96 5.47
C HIS A 59 6.79 23.63 5.72
N VAL A 60 7.53 22.51 5.66
CA VAL A 60 6.96 21.18 5.84
C VAL A 60 6.57 20.97 7.29
N THR A 61 5.32 20.59 7.53
CA THR A 61 4.87 20.24 8.88
C THR A 61 5.35 18.84 9.25
N ILE A 62 6.11 18.73 10.33
CA ILE A 62 6.50 17.44 10.92
C ILE A 62 5.51 17.09 12.03
N ILE A 63 4.92 15.89 11.95
CA ILE A 63 4.05 15.34 12.97
C ILE A 63 4.76 14.13 13.58
N ASN A 64 4.84 14.06 14.89
CA ASN A 64 5.31 12.87 15.58
C ASN A 64 4.32 11.71 15.38
N VAL A 65 4.85 10.50 15.27
CA VAL A 65 4.06 9.30 15.09
C VAL A 65 3.09 9.05 16.26
N HIS A 66 1.80 8.84 15.95
CA HIS A 66 0.73 8.61 16.91
C HIS A 66 0.13 7.21 16.75
N HIS A 67 0.84 6.18 17.17
CA HIS A 67 0.41 4.78 17.00
C HIS A 67 -1.01 4.52 17.52
N SER A 68 -1.37 5.08 18.69
CA SER A 68 -2.70 4.91 19.27
C SER A 68 -3.82 5.49 18.38
N LEU A 69 -3.59 6.65 17.76
CA LEU A 69 -4.51 7.23 16.78
C LEU A 69 -4.70 6.33 15.57
N TYR A 70 -3.60 5.82 15.03
CA TYR A 70 -3.64 4.98 13.83
C TYR A 70 -4.34 3.65 14.08
N HIS A 71 -4.10 3.01 15.23
CA HIS A 71 -4.81 1.80 15.63
C HIS A 71 -6.31 2.05 15.83
N ARG A 72 -6.68 3.17 16.46
CA ARG A 72 -8.09 3.53 16.66
C ARG A 72 -8.82 3.70 15.33
N ILE A 73 -8.23 4.45 14.38
CA ILE A 73 -8.82 4.66 13.05
C ILE A 73 -8.85 3.35 12.27
N SER A 74 -7.79 2.55 12.34
CA SER A 74 -7.75 1.23 11.75
C SER A 74 -8.92 0.36 12.25
N ASN A 75 -9.09 0.25 13.57
CA ASN A 75 -10.19 -0.52 14.16
C ASN A 75 -11.55 0.01 13.73
N GLN A 76 -11.72 1.33 13.63
CA GLN A 76 -12.96 1.93 13.13
C GLN A 76 -13.24 1.51 11.66
N ILE A 77 -12.23 1.53 10.80
CA ILE A 77 -12.37 1.06 9.40
C ILE A 77 -12.76 -0.42 9.38
N MET A 78 -12.07 -1.26 10.19
CA MET A 78 -12.37 -2.68 10.26
C MET A 78 -13.81 -2.94 10.72
N GLU A 79 -14.27 -2.20 11.72
CA GLU A 79 -15.65 -2.30 12.23
C GLU A 79 -16.68 -1.88 11.17
N VAL A 80 -16.42 -0.77 10.44
CA VAL A 80 -17.28 -0.29 9.34
C VAL A 80 -17.42 -1.34 8.25
N VAL A 81 -16.30 -1.93 7.81
CA VAL A 81 -16.29 -2.96 6.76
C VAL A 81 -16.98 -4.23 7.25
N HIS A 82 -16.70 -4.68 8.46
CA HIS A 82 -17.32 -5.87 9.04
C HIS A 82 -18.85 -5.72 9.16
N ARG A 83 -19.31 -4.60 9.71
CA ARG A 83 -20.74 -4.30 9.87
C ARG A 83 -21.49 -4.17 8.55
N SER A 84 -20.80 -3.81 7.47
CA SER A 84 -21.41 -3.64 6.16
C SER A 84 -21.79 -4.96 5.48
N GLU A 85 -21.18 -6.06 5.91
CA GLU A 85 -21.31 -7.40 5.29
C GLU A 85 -20.97 -7.43 3.78
N MET A 86 -20.35 -6.36 3.28
CA MET A 86 -19.99 -6.24 1.87
C MET A 86 -18.74 -7.04 1.50
N VAL A 87 -17.92 -7.39 2.49
CA VAL A 87 -16.67 -8.14 2.31
C VAL A 87 -16.75 -9.40 3.14
N LEU A 88 -16.66 -10.55 2.48
CA LEU A 88 -16.70 -11.86 3.14
C LEU A 88 -15.29 -12.28 3.58
N ASP A 89 -15.22 -13.26 4.51
CA ASP A 89 -13.95 -13.84 4.99
C ASP A 89 -12.88 -12.77 5.31
N PHE A 90 -13.32 -11.73 5.99
CA PHE A 90 -12.52 -10.55 6.27
C PHE A 90 -11.36 -10.86 7.23
N VAL A 91 -10.13 -10.56 6.79
CA VAL A 91 -8.90 -10.76 7.57
C VAL A 91 -8.07 -9.49 7.61
N GLN A 92 -7.90 -8.92 8.79
CA GLN A 92 -6.95 -7.83 8.98
C GLN A 92 -5.52 -8.37 8.88
N TYR A 93 -4.76 -7.85 7.92
CA TYR A 93 -3.36 -8.23 7.68
C TYR A 93 -2.37 -7.32 8.42
N SER A 94 -2.66 -6.02 8.46
CA SER A 94 -1.85 -5.02 9.16
C SER A 94 -2.71 -3.87 9.67
N VAL A 95 -2.10 -2.85 10.26
CA VAL A 95 -2.80 -1.64 10.73
C VAL A 95 -3.56 -0.90 9.61
N ASP A 96 -3.07 -1.00 8.38
CA ASP A 96 -3.59 -0.25 7.23
C ASP A 96 -4.01 -1.14 6.05
N GLU A 97 -4.11 -2.45 6.27
CA GLU A 97 -4.43 -3.41 5.21
C GLU A 97 -5.30 -4.56 5.71
N PHE A 98 -6.27 -4.91 4.90
CA PHE A 98 -7.07 -6.12 5.08
C PHE A 98 -7.28 -6.84 3.76
N PHE A 99 -7.60 -8.11 3.85
CA PHE A 99 -8.09 -8.93 2.75
C PHE A 99 -9.52 -9.38 3.04
N GLY A 100 -10.23 -9.71 1.99
CA GLY A 100 -11.53 -10.32 2.09
C GLY A 100 -11.93 -10.93 0.75
N THR A 101 -12.96 -11.74 0.78
CA THR A 101 -13.56 -12.35 -0.41
C THR A 101 -14.74 -11.50 -0.87
N MET A 102 -14.84 -11.29 -2.16
CA MET A 102 -15.97 -10.59 -2.76
C MET A 102 -16.99 -11.62 -3.28
N PRO A 103 -18.29 -11.32 -3.22
CA PRO A 103 -19.34 -12.27 -3.61
C PRO A 103 -19.47 -12.49 -5.12
N ASP A 104 -18.73 -11.76 -5.93
CA ASP A 104 -18.82 -11.76 -7.38
C ASP A 104 -17.43 -11.69 -8.02
N ASP A 105 -17.26 -12.27 -9.19
CA ASP A 105 -16.03 -12.24 -9.99
C ASP A 105 -16.18 -11.49 -11.32
N ASP A 106 -17.40 -11.07 -11.69
CA ASP A 106 -17.63 -10.20 -12.84
C ASP A 106 -16.94 -8.85 -12.64
N PRO A 107 -16.04 -8.40 -13.54
CA PRO A 107 -15.21 -7.23 -13.31
C PRO A 107 -15.99 -5.92 -13.14
N GLU A 108 -17.14 -5.75 -13.81
CA GLU A 108 -17.95 -4.52 -13.73
C GLU A 108 -18.70 -4.48 -12.40
N ARG A 109 -19.34 -5.58 -12.02
CA ARG A 109 -20.04 -5.69 -10.74
C ARG A 109 -19.06 -5.61 -9.57
N LEU A 110 -17.93 -6.28 -9.67
CA LEU A 110 -16.87 -6.21 -8.67
C LEU A 110 -16.34 -4.79 -8.49
N ARG A 111 -16.16 -4.03 -9.60
CA ARG A 111 -15.76 -2.63 -9.52
C ARG A 111 -16.81 -1.78 -8.80
N ALA A 112 -18.09 -1.95 -9.12
CA ALA A 112 -19.16 -1.24 -8.44
C ALA A 112 -19.20 -1.56 -6.94
N TYR A 113 -18.98 -2.82 -6.57
CA TYR A 113 -18.90 -3.26 -5.20
C TYR A 113 -17.73 -2.62 -4.44
N LEU A 114 -16.53 -2.65 -5.02
CA LEU A 114 -15.35 -2.04 -4.42
C LEU A 114 -15.49 -0.53 -4.29
N GLN A 115 -16.20 0.12 -5.22
CA GLN A 115 -16.52 1.54 -5.10
C GLN A 115 -17.42 1.81 -3.89
N GLN A 116 -18.46 0.99 -3.68
CA GLN A 116 -19.35 1.13 -2.51
C GLN A 116 -18.58 0.94 -1.18
N VAL A 117 -17.67 -0.06 -1.11
CA VAL A 117 -16.81 -0.25 0.07
C VAL A 117 -15.91 0.97 0.31
N LYS A 118 -15.31 1.49 -0.75
CA LYS A 118 -14.44 2.68 -0.70
C LYS A 118 -15.21 3.92 -0.23
N ASP A 119 -16.40 4.14 -0.77
CA ASP A 119 -17.26 5.28 -0.41
C ASP A 119 -17.80 5.17 1.02
N LEU A 120 -18.14 3.95 1.47
CA LEU A 120 -18.54 3.68 2.84
C LEU A 120 -17.42 4.04 3.82
N ILE A 121 -16.21 3.55 3.59
CA ILE A 121 -15.05 3.85 4.45
C ILE A 121 -14.79 5.36 4.46
N MET A 122 -14.79 6.01 3.29
CA MET A 122 -14.56 7.45 3.18
C MET A 122 -15.61 8.25 3.94
N ARG A 123 -16.89 7.89 3.82
CA ARG A 123 -18.01 8.56 4.50
C ARG A 123 -17.91 8.43 6.03
N GLU A 124 -17.62 7.23 6.53
CA GLU A 124 -17.64 6.93 7.96
C GLU A 124 -16.34 7.36 8.68
N THR A 125 -15.22 7.43 7.96
CA THR A 125 -13.91 7.65 8.59
C THR A 125 -13.10 8.82 8.02
N SER A 126 -13.53 9.37 6.88
CA SER A 126 -12.78 10.36 6.09
C SER A 126 -11.38 9.89 5.66
N ILE A 127 -11.13 8.56 5.66
CA ILE A 127 -9.85 7.99 5.22
C ILE A 127 -9.98 7.46 3.79
N PRO A 128 -9.17 7.96 2.86
CA PRO A 128 -9.14 7.42 1.50
C PRO A 128 -8.45 6.06 1.47
N VAL A 129 -9.06 5.09 0.82
CA VAL A 129 -8.51 3.76 0.62
C VAL A 129 -8.36 3.44 -0.87
N SER A 130 -7.46 2.49 -1.18
CA SER A 130 -7.33 1.91 -2.51
C SER A 130 -7.64 0.44 -2.45
N CYS A 131 -8.39 -0.05 -3.43
CA CYS A 131 -8.84 -1.42 -3.52
C CYS A 131 -8.19 -2.14 -4.71
N GLY A 132 -7.80 -3.38 -4.50
CA GLY A 132 -7.29 -4.26 -5.55
C GLY A 132 -7.95 -5.63 -5.45
N ALA A 133 -8.45 -6.15 -6.55
CA ALA A 133 -9.02 -7.49 -6.62
C ALA A 133 -8.23 -8.40 -7.54
N GLY A 134 -8.13 -9.68 -7.17
CA GLY A 134 -7.44 -10.72 -7.94
C GLY A 134 -7.66 -12.09 -7.28
N HIS A 135 -7.40 -13.16 -8.03
CA HIS A 135 -7.67 -14.54 -7.61
C HIS A 135 -6.72 -15.10 -6.54
N SER A 136 -5.79 -14.29 -6.04
CA SER A 136 -4.94 -14.61 -4.90
C SER A 136 -4.54 -13.34 -4.15
N TYR A 137 -4.09 -13.48 -2.91
CA TYR A 137 -3.59 -12.35 -2.11
C TYR A 137 -2.46 -11.59 -2.82
N THR A 138 -1.54 -12.31 -3.47
CA THR A 138 -0.43 -11.68 -4.22
C THR A 138 -0.97 -10.87 -5.41
N LEU A 139 -1.93 -11.41 -6.17
CA LEU A 139 -2.56 -10.69 -7.29
C LEU A 139 -3.41 -9.51 -6.81
N ALA A 140 -4.16 -9.64 -5.72
CA ALA A 140 -4.91 -8.54 -5.12
C ALA A 140 -3.98 -7.40 -4.65
N LYS A 141 -2.84 -7.74 -4.04
CA LYS A 141 -1.80 -6.74 -3.67
C LYS A 141 -1.17 -6.09 -4.90
N THR A 142 -0.93 -6.85 -5.95
CA THR A 142 -0.44 -6.32 -7.24
C THR A 142 -1.47 -5.36 -7.85
N ALA A 143 -2.75 -5.72 -7.84
CA ALA A 143 -3.83 -4.83 -8.29
C ALA A 143 -3.88 -3.55 -7.44
N THR A 144 -3.76 -3.64 -6.11
CA THR A 144 -3.70 -2.46 -5.23
C THR A 144 -2.47 -1.59 -5.53
N HIS A 145 -1.32 -2.19 -5.87
CA HIS A 145 -0.14 -1.43 -6.30
C HIS A 145 -0.44 -0.58 -7.55
N PHE A 146 -1.11 -1.17 -8.55
CA PHE A 146 -1.52 -0.43 -9.76
C PHE A 146 -2.59 0.63 -9.46
N ALA A 147 -3.57 0.32 -8.62
CA ALA A 147 -4.60 1.27 -8.19
C ALA A 147 -4.00 2.54 -7.55
N LYS A 148 -2.92 2.39 -6.78
CA LYS A 148 -2.20 3.51 -6.13
C LYS A 148 -1.28 4.28 -7.08
N ARG A 149 -0.71 3.59 -8.09
CA ARG A 149 0.33 4.16 -8.95
C ARG A 149 -0.23 4.91 -10.15
N TYR A 150 -1.32 4.45 -10.71
CA TYR A 150 -1.87 4.97 -11.96
C TYR A 150 -3.24 5.61 -11.71
N SER A 151 -3.33 6.91 -11.97
CA SER A 151 -4.56 7.71 -11.74
C SER A 151 -5.78 7.20 -12.53
N GLY A 152 -5.58 6.59 -13.70
CA GLY A 152 -6.67 6.04 -14.51
C GLY A 152 -7.46 4.90 -13.84
N TYR A 153 -6.94 4.32 -12.76
CA TYR A 153 -7.69 3.33 -11.97
C TYR A 153 -8.63 3.96 -10.93
N ASP A 154 -8.47 5.24 -10.61
CA ASP A 154 -9.22 5.93 -9.57
C ASP A 154 -9.24 5.19 -8.22
N GLY A 155 -8.09 4.60 -7.88
CA GLY A 155 -7.90 3.87 -6.63
C GLY A 155 -8.57 2.48 -6.59
N ILE A 156 -9.09 1.95 -7.72
CA ILE A 156 -9.65 0.59 -7.82
C ILE A 156 -9.05 -0.13 -9.03
N CYS A 157 -8.37 -1.22 -8.80
CA CYS A 157 -7.85 -2.08 -9.87
C CYS A 157 -8.35 -3.50 -9.70
N ILE A 158 -8.91 -4.06 -10.77
CA ILE A 158 -9.30 -5.46 -10.84
C ILE A 158 -8.38 -6.15 -11.81
N MET A 159 -7.85 -7.30 -11.40
CA MET A 159 -6.93 -8.11 -12.20
C MET A 159 -7.59 -9.43 -12.56
N PRO A 160 -8.36 -9.48 -13.67
CA PRO A 160 -8.91 -10.72 -14.15
C PRO A 160 -7.78 -11.63 -14.68
N MET A 161 -8.05 -12.94 -14.73
CA MET A 161 -7.03 -13.96 -15.03
C MET A 161 -6.34 -13.74 -16.38
N GLU A 162 -7.09 -13.31 -17.39
CA GLU A 162 -6.58 -13.07 -18.74
C GLU A 162 -5.59 -11.88 -18.82
N LYS A 163 -5.66 -10.94 -17.89
CA LYS A 163 -4.75 -9.78 -17.83
C LYS A 163 -3.55 -9.98 -16.91
N ARG A 164 -3.52 -11.08 -16.13
CA ARG A 164 -2.48 -11.31 -15.12
C ARG A 164 -1.07 -11.31 -15.68
N GLN A 165 -0.86 -11.98 -16.81
CA GLN A 165 0.48 -12.05 -17.43
C GLN A 165 0.99 -10.65 -17.74
N ARG A 166 0.19 -9.85 -18.46
CA ARG A 166 0.57 -8.49 -18.83
C ARG A 166 0.84 -7.60 -17.63
N ALA A 167 0.03 -7.75 -16.57
CA ALA A 167 0.24 -7.01 -15.32
C ALA A 167 1.56 -7.41 -14.64
N LEU A 168 1.86 -8.70 -14.57
CA LEU A 168 3.10 -9.20 -13.97
C LEU A 168 4.35 -8.87 -14.81
N GLU A 169 4.23 -8.73 -16.12
CA GLU A 169 5.31 -8.24 -17.00
C GLU A 169 5.64 -6.76 -16.73
N LEU A 170 4.65 -5.96 -16.33
CA LEU A 170 4.81 -4.54 -16.03
C LEU A 170 5.26 -4.27 -14.58
N LEU A 171 5.12 -5.25 -13.69
CA LEU A 171 5.51 -5.14 -12.29
C LEU A 171 6.97 -5.57 -12.10
N ALA A 172 7.80 -4.72 -11.52
CA ALA A 172 9.15 -5.11 -11.14
C ALA A 172 9.12 -6.23 -10.08
N ALA A 173 10.01 -7.22 -10.19
CA ALA A 173 10.03 -8.36 -9.27
C ALA A 173 10.20 -7.95 -7.80
N ASN A 174 10.99 -6.91 -7.52
CA ASN A 174 11.19 -6.39 -6.17
C ASN A 174 9.98 -5.62 -5.60
N ASP A 175 8.98 -5.30 -6.42
CA ASP A 175 7.73 -4.66 -6.00
C ASP A 175 6.62 -5.70 -5.70
N VAL A 176 6.89 -6.98 -5.95
CA VAL A 176 5.98 -8.07 -5.60
C VAL A 176 5.89 -8.21 -4.08
N TRP A 177 4.68 -8.28 -3.57
CA TRP A 177 4.45 -8.54 -2.16
C TRP A 177 5.10 -9.86 -1.71
N GLY A 178 5.93 -9.78 -0.67
CA GLY A 178 6.76 -10.91 -0.20
C GLY A 178 8.21 -10.90 -0.72
N LEU A 179 8.50 -10.18 -1.81
CA LEU A 179 9.86 -10.01 -2.35
C LEU A 179 10.38 -8.61 -1.99
N GLY A 180 10.87 -8.42 -0.79
CA GLY A 180 11.36 -7.13 -0.34
C GLY A 180 12.85 -6.86 -0.70
N ARG A 181 13.42 -5.81 -0.10
CA ARG A 181 14.81 -5.37 -0.34
C ARG A 181 15.83 -6.49 -0.23
N ARG A 182 15.63 -7.47 0.67
CA ARG A 182 16.54 -8.60 0.87
C ARG A 182 16.56 -9.57 -0.32
N SER A 183 15.48 -9.64 -1.09
CA SER A 183 15.40 -10.48 -2.29
C SER A 183 16.06 -9.84 -3.51
N LYS A 184 16.26 -8.51 -3.50
CA LYS A 184 16.75 -7.77 -4.65
C LYS A 184 18.10 -8.27 -5.20
N PRO A 185 19.15 -8.46 -4.38
CA PRO A 185 20.44 -8.95 -4.89
C PRO A 185 20.32 -10.33 -5.56
N LEU A 186 19.48 -11.21 -5.00
CA LEU A 186 19.26 -12.54 -5.55
C LEU A 186 18.47 -12.49 -6.87
N LEU A 187 17.45 -11.63 -6.97
CA LEU A 187 16.71 -11.41 -8.21
C LEU A 187 17.61 -10.87 -9.31
N GLU A 188 18.52 -9.95 -9.00
CA GLU A 188 19.52 -9.40 -9.92
C GLU A 188 20.50 -10.49 -10.41
N GLN A 189 21.01 -11.31 -9.49
CA GLN A 189 21.90 -12.44 -9.83
C GLN A 189 21.23 -13.46 -10.76
N LEU A 190 19.93 -13.68 -10.59
CA LEU A 190 19.12 -14.58 -11.40
C LEU A 190 18.58 -13.94 -12.70
N HIS A 191 18.88 -12.67 -12.93
CA HIS A 191 18.34 -11.88 -14.05
C HIS A 191 16.80 -11.83 -14.07
N ILE A 192 16.16 -11.88 -12.90
CA ILE A 192 14.71 -11.78 -12.72
C ILE A 192 14.37 -10.31 -12.47
N SER A 193 13.89 -9.61 -13.49
CA SER A 193 13.53 -8.20 -13.42
C SER A 193 12.03 -7.95 -13.23
N THR A 194 11.18 -8.87 -13.70
CA THR A 194 9.72 -8.73 -13.65
C THR A 194 9.07 -9.80 -12.77
N ALA A 195 7.88 -9.48 -12.25
CA ALA A 195 7.07 -10.44 -11.51
C ALA A 195 6.70 -11.66 -12.37
N TRP A 196 6.51 -11.46 -13.68
CA TRP A 196 6.27 -12.57 -14.61
C TRP A 196 7.44 -13.54 -14.69
N GLN A 197 8.67 -13.02 -14.83
CA GLN A 197 9.87 -13.86 -14.84
C GLN A 197 10.02 -14.64 -13.52
N PHE A 198 9.65 -14.04 -12.37
CA PHE A 198 9.63 -14.74 -11.10
C PHE A 198 8.60 -15.87 -11.09
N ALA A 199 7.38 -15.62 -11.56
CA ALA A 199 6.31 -16.61 -11.64
C ALA A 199 6.60 -17.77 -12.63
N GLN A 200 7.53 -17.59 -13.58
CA GLN A 200 7.95 -18.64 -14.51
C GLN A 200 9.06 -19.54 -13.96
N GLN A 201 9.61 -19.25 -12.79
CA GLN A 201 10.60 -20.12 -12.15
C GLN A 201 9.94 -21.41 -11.66
N ASP A 202 10.70 -22.48 -11.58
CA ASP A 202 10.22 -23.72 -10.97
C ASP A 202 10.14 -23.62 -9.44
N LYS A 203 9.23 -24.37 -8.84
CA LYS A 203 8.96 -24.36 -7.42
C LYS A 203 10.19 -24.74 -6.57
N GLU A 204 10.99 -25.68 -7.05
CA GLU A 204 12.17 -26.17 -6.34
C GLU A 204 13.24 -25.08 -6.25
N THR A 205 13.48 -24.37 -7.33
CA THR A 205 14.38 -23.21 -7.36
C THR A 205 13.87 -22.12 -6.42
N ILE A 206 12.57 -21.79 -6.48
CA ILE A 206 11.99 -20.79 -5.57
C ILE A 206 12.12 -21.24 -4.10
N GLN A 207 11.81 -22.49 -3.79
CA GLN A 207 11.95 -23.03 -2.43
C GLN A 207 13.38 -22.95 -1.91
N ARG A 208 14.35 -23.33 -2.74
CA ARG A 208 15.76 -23.32 -2.39
C ARG A 208 16.31 -21.93 -2.15
N LEU A 209 15.95 -20.96 -3.00
CA LEU A 209 16.56 -19.63 -3.03
C LEU A 209 15.79 -18.60 -2.20
N PHE A 210 14.46 -18.67 -2.17
CA PHE A 210 13.59 -17.70 -1.50
C PHE A 210 12.84 -18.29 -0.29
N GLY A 211 12.98 -19.62 -0.07
CA GLY A 211 12.37 -20.33 1.05
C GLY A 211 10.82 -20.35 0.98
N VAL A 212 10.20 -20.65 2.10
CA VAL A 212 8.73 -20.77 2.23
C VAL A 212 8.01 -19.48 1.82
N ARG A 213 8.59 -18.32 2.12
CA ARG A 213 7.98 -17.02 1.73
C ARG A 213 7.96 -16.86 0.22
N GLY A 214 9.05 -17.23 -0.47
CA GLY A 214 9.10 -17.21 -1.92
C GLY A 214 8.02 -18.09 -2.54
N VAL A 215 7.86 -19.32 -2.05
CA VAL A 215 6.84 -20.25 -2.54
C VAL A 215 5.41 -19.75 -2.32
N ARG A 216 5.15 -19.10 -1.18
CA ARG A 216 3.82 -18.49 -0.93
C ARG A 216 3.51 -17.30 -1.83
N THR A 217 4.55 -16.60 -2.29
CA THR A 217 4.42 -15.44 -3.19
C THR A 217 4.30 -15.89 -4.64
N TRP A 218 5.04 -16.93 -5.00
CA TRP A 218 5.07 -17.56 -6.32
C TRP A 218 3.77 -18.31 -6.63
#